data_282430299aec970b56d40f9fc06329dd
#
_entry.id   282430299aec970b56d40f9fc06329dd
#
_cell.length_a   1.000
_cell.length_b   1.000
_cell.length_c   1.000
_cell.angle_alpha   90.00
_cell.angle_beta   90.00
_cell.angle_gamma   90.00
#
_symmetry.space_group_name_H-M   'P 1'
#
loop_
_entity.id
_entity.type
_entity.pdbx_description
1 polymer ?
#
loop_
_entity_poly.entity_id
_entity_poly.type
_entity_poly.pdbx_seq_one_letter_code
_entity_poly.pdbx_strand_id
1 'polypeptide(L)'
;MTLQITNGEITGSSCEAVAAHFAGLPRENRIVCELGPGMNPNVTDLCGYTLLDEKMAGTFHIAVGANTMFGGENRATDHGDFVGRGEVEVLARDTTGYWRVKPEKNPCPVRSPGRGSL
;
A
#
# COMPACT_ATOMS: atom_id res chain seq x y z
N MET A 1 12.47 1.05 -8.04
CA MET A 1 11.39 0.95 -9.05
C MET A 1 10.53 2.19 -8.98
N THR A 2 10.17 2.76 -10.13
CA THR A 2 9.25 3.89 -10.25
C THR A 2 8.01 3.47 -11.02
N LEU A 3 6.85 4.00 -10.62
CA LEU A 3 5.61 3.93 -11.37
C LEU A 3 5.32 5.30 -11.96
N GLN A 4 4.90 5.34 -13.21
CA GLN A 4 4.37 6.55 -13.84
C GLN A 4 2.85 6.51 -13.74
N ILE A 5 2.29 7.57 -13.16
CA ILE A 5 0.85 7.70 -12.96
C ILE A 5 0.39 8.99 -13.64
N THR A 6 -0.59 8.88 -14.51
CA THR A 6 -1.17 10.01 -15.23
C THR A 6 -2.68 9.97 -15.07
N ASN A 7 -3.25 11.04 -14.51
CA ASN A 7 -4.70 11.14 -14.23
C ASN A 7 -5.25 9.92 -13.46
N GLY A 8 -4.48 9.45 -12.46
CA GLY A 8 -4.85 8.30 -11.63
C GLY A 8 -4.62 6.94 -12.27
N GLU A 9 -4.19 6.88 -13.51
CA GLU A 9 -3.91 5.64 -14.25
C GLU A 9 -2.41 5.32 -14.22
N ILE A 10 -2.03 4.07 -13.97
CA ILE A 10 -0.66 3.60 -14.15
C ILE A 10 -0.37 3.49 -15.65
N THR A 11 0.55 4.32 -16.12
CA THR A 11 0.91 4.44 -17.55
C THR A 11 2.28 3.86 -17.88
N GLY A 12 3.07 3.53 -16.86
CA GLY A 12 4.40 2.94 -17.07
C GLY A 12 5.13 2.60 -15.78
N SER A 13 6.26 1.94 -15.93
CA SER A 13 7.17 1.59 -14.83
C SER A 13 8.61 1.52 -15.34
N SER A 14 9.57 1.78 -14.44
CA SER A 14 10.99 1.51 -14.70
C SER A 14 11.34 0.02 -14.67
N CYS A 15 10.44 -0.83 -14.21
CA CYS A 15 10.54 -2.28 -14.28
C CYS A 15 9.74 -2.79 -15.47
N GLU A 16 10.42 -3.41 -16.45
CA GLU A 16 9.81 -3.86 -17.70
C GLU A 16 8.66 -4.87 -17.47
N ALA A 17 8.86 -5.82 -16.55
CA ALA A 17 7.84 -6.81 -16.23
C ALA A 17 6.56 -6.17 -15.64
N VAL A 18 6.72 -5.15 -14.81
CA VAL A 18 5.59 -4.39 -14.23
C VAL A 18 4.92 -3.54 -15.29
N ALA A 19 5.69 -2.88 -16.15
CA ALA A 19 5.15 -2.09 -17.25
C ALA A 19 4.34 -2.97 -18.21
N ALA A 20 4.85 -4.14 -18.58
CA ALA A 20 4.17 -5.11 -19.44
C ALA A 20 2.88 -5.64 -18.80
N HIS A 21 2.92 -5.93 -17.49
CA HIS A 21 1.73 -6.37 -16.76
C HIS A 21 0.61 -5.34 -16.86
N PHE A 22 0.88 -4.09 -16.51
CA PHE A 22 -0.13 -3.03 -16.56
C PHE A 22 -0.58 -2.71 -17.98
N ALA A 23 0.32 -2.75 -18.98
CA ALA A 23 -0.04 -2.52 -20.37
C ALA A 23 -1.04 -3.55 -20.91
N GLY A 24 -1.02 -4.78 -20.37
CA GLY A 24 -1.95 -5.85 -20.72
C GLY A 24 -3.33 -5.77 -20.06
N LEU A 25 -3.52 -4.88 -19.09
CA LEU A 25 -4.78 -4.75 -18.38
C LEU A 25 -5.72 -3.72 -19.04
N PRO A 26 -7.05 -3.90 -18.92
CA PRO A 26 -8.01 -2.85 -19.23
C PRO A 26 -7.74 -1.58 -18.42
N ARG A 27 -8.15 -0.43 -18.94
CA ARG A 27 -7.90 0.86 -18.31
C ARG A 27 -8.41 0.92 -16.87
N GLU A 28 -9.61 0.44 -16.61
CA GLU A 28 -10.26 0.43 -15.29
C GLU A 28 -9.48 -0.40 -14.26
N ASN A 29 -8.74 -1.41 -14.70
CA ASN A 29 -7.90 -2.25 -13.83
C ASN A 29 -6.51 -1.62 -13.57
N ARG A 30 -6.19 -0.48 -14.19
CA ARG A 30 -4.94 0.28 -14.00
C ARG A 30 -5.13 1.57 -13.21
N ILE A 31 -6.36 1.88 -12.81
CA ILE A 31 -6.65 3.07 -12.02
C ILE A 31 -6.19 2.83 -10.58
N VAL A 32 -5.35 3.72 -10.08
CA VAL A 32 -4.96 3.73 -8.65
C VAL A 32 -6.19 4.08 -7.83
N CYS A 33 -6.60 3.19 -6.96
CA CYS A 33 -7.84 3.32 -6.21
C CYS A 33 -7.65 3.38 -4.70
N GLU A 34 -6.45 3.05 -4.23
CA GLU A 34 -6.12 3.10 -2.81
C GLU A 34 -4.62 3.36 -2.63
N LEU A 35 -4.29 4.09 -1.58
CA LEU A 35 -2.94 4.27 -1.07
C LEU A 35 -3.01 4.22 0.46
N GLY A 36 -2.29 3.29 1.05
CA GLY A 36 -2.25 3.15 2.50
C GLY A 36 -0.84 2.95 3.06
N PRO A 37 -0.47 3.69 4.11
CA PRO A 37 0.73 3.40 4.89
C PRO A 37 0.44 2.32 5.93
N GLY A 38 1.35 1.36 6.08
CA GLY A 38 1.34 0.41 7.19
C GLY A 38 1.74 1.11 8.48
N MET A 39 0.92 0.99 9.51
CA MET A 39 1.07 1.71 10.78
C MET A 39 1.19 0.79 12.00
N ASN A 40 1.07 -0.52 11.81
CA ASN A 40 1.08 -1.47 12.92
C ASN A 40 2.50 -1.95 13.25
N PRO A 41 3.07 -1.52 14.40
CA PRO A 41 4.41 -1.94 14.81
C PRO A 41 4.47 -3.39 15.29
N ASN A 42 3.34 -4.02 15.56
CA ASN A 42 3.28 -5.42 16.03
C ASN A 42 3.36 -6.44 14.88
N VAL A 43 3.20 -5.99 13.64
CA VAL A 43 3.49 -6.81 12.47
C VAL A 43 4.96 -6.60 12.14
N THR A 44 5.79 -7.62 12.38
CA THR A 44 7.26 -7.51 12.31
C THR A 44 7.86 -8.06 11.03
N ASP A 45 7.15 -8.97 10.37
CA ASP A 45 7.64 -9.68 9.20
C ASP A 45 6.59 -9.77 8.10
N LEU A 46 7.04 -9.65 6.85
CA LEU A 46 6.19 -9.95 5.70
C LEU A 46 6.03 -11.46 5.57
N CYS A 47 4.82 -11.93 5.52
CA CYS A 47 4.47 -13.35 5.45
C CYS A 47 3.89 -13.79 4.10
N GLY A 48 3.73 -12.85 3.15
CA GLY A 48 3.10 -13.09 1.86
C GLY A 48 1.56 -13.08 1.90
N TYR A 49 0.99 -12.68 3.02
CA TYR A 49 -0.45 -12.48 3.16
C TYR A 49 -0.75 -10.98 3.15
N THR A 50 -1.21 -10.48 2.03
CA THR A 50 -1.36 -9.04 1.74
C THR A 50 -2.12 -8.30 2.84
N LEU A 51 -3.23 -8.86 3.32
CA LEU A 51 -4.06 -8.23 4.35
C LEU A 51 -3.30 -7.97 5.67
N LEU A 52 -2.28 -8.77 5.97
CA LEU A 52 -1.42 -8.56 7.14
C LEU A 52 -0.21 -7.69 6.78
N ASP A 53 0.41 -7.98 5.65
CA ASP A 53 1.64 -7.33 5.20
C ASP A 53 1.45 -5.82 4.99
N GLU A 54 0.30 -5.40 4.49
CA GLU A 54 -0.04 -3.99 4.28
C GLU A 54 -0.18 -3.18 5.58
N LYS A 55 -0.35 -3.86 6.72
CA LYS A 55 -0.50 -3.20 8.04
C LYS A 55 0.84 -2.92 8.71
N MET A 56 1.92 -3.58 8.29
CA MET A 56 3.23 -3.49 8.93
C MET A 56 3.78 -2.06 8.89
N ALA A 57 4.26 -1.54 10.03
CA ALA A 57 4.94 -0.25 10.07
C ALA A 57 6.19 -0.28 9.18
N GLY A 58 6.36 0.74 8.34
CA GLY A 58 7.43 0.81 7.35
C GLY A 58 7.11 0.11 6.03
N THR A 59 5.85 -0.25 5.81
CA THR A 59 5.31 -0.60 4.49
C THR A 59 4.34 0.45 3.98
N PHE A 60 4.08 0.39 2.71
CA PHE A 60 2.95 1.07 2.08
C PHE A 60 2.32 0.11 1.07
N HIS A 61 1.07 0.31 0.77
CA HIS A 61 0.43 -0.39 -0.34
C HIS A 61 -0.25 0.60 -1.28
N ILE A 62 -0.28 0.21 -2.53
CA ILE A 62 -1.03 0.87 -3.59
C ILE A 62 -1.97 -0.18 -4.17
N ALA A 63 -3.25 0.13 -4.23
CA ALA A 63 -4.20 -0.72 -4.92
C ALA A 63 -4.64 -0.10 -6.25
N VAL A 64 -4.94 -0.97 -7.19
CA VAL A 64 -5.51 -0.61 -8.49
C VAL A 64 -6.79 -1.37 -8.75
N GLY A 65 -7.68 -0.77 -9.52
CA GLY A 65 -8.93 -1.41 -9.92
C GLY A 65 -10.17 -0.87 -9.22
N ALA A 66 -11.07 -1.76 -8.82
CA ALA A 66 -12.36 -1.39 -8.25
C ALA A 66 -12.23 -0.61 -6.92
N ASN A 67 -12.96 0.49 -6.78
CA ASN A 67 -12.98 1.30 -5.56
C ASN A 67 -14.39 1.66 -5.09
N THR A 68 -15.41 1.02 -5.62
CA THR A 68 -16.80 1.30 -5.25
C THR A 68 -17.10 1.02 -3.78
N MET A 69 -16.38 0.07 -3.17
CA MET A 69 -16.50 -0.24 -1.74
C MET A 69 -15.95 0.88 -0.84
N PHE A 70 -15.14 1.79 -1.39
CA PHE A 70 -14.59 2.96 -0.70
C PHE A 70 -15.29 4.27 -1.09
N GLY A 71 -16.42 4.18 -1.79
CA GLY A 71 -17.17 5.34 -2.26
C GLY A 71 -16.67 5.94 -3.57
N GLY A 72 -15.77 5.27 -4.28
CA GLY A 72 -15.31 5.66 -5.61
C GLY A 72 -16.25 5.19 -6.73
N GLU A 73 -15.96 5.62 -7.94
CA GLU A 73 -16.79 5.35 -9.12
C GLU A 73 -16.15 4.33 -10.10
N ASN A 74 -14.90 3.93 -9.84
CA ASN A 74 -14.20 3.02 -10.74
C ASN A 74 -14.71 1.58 -10.58
N ARG A 75 -15.33 1.08 -11.64
CA ARG A 75 -15.90 -0.27 -11.73
C ARG A 75 -14.96 -1.15 -12.54
N ALA A 76 -14.02 -1.78 -11.85
CA ALA A 76 -13.14 -2.77 -12.44
C ALA A 76 -13.58 -4.19 -12.06
N THR A 77 -13.05 -5.18 -12.77
CA THR A 77 -13.29 -6.59 -12.44
C THR A 77 -12.51 -7.04 -11.23
N ASP A 78 -11.38 -6.36 -10.96
CA ASP A 78 -10.45 -6.74 -9.92
C ASP A 78 -10.10 -5.56 -9.02
N HIS A 79 -9.61 -5.87 -7.83
CA HIS A 79 -8.94 -4.97 -6.92
C HIS A 79 -7.62 -5.65 -6.51
N GLY A 80 -6.50 -5.05 -6.85
CA GLY A 80 -5.18 -5.65 -6.62
C GLY A 80 -4.28 -4.76 -5.80
N ASP A 81 -3.78 -5.29 -4.68
CA ASP A 81 -2.88 -4.62 -3.76
C ASP A 81 -1.42 -4.96 -4.04
N PHE A 82 -0.57 -3.95 -4.03
CA PHE A 82 0.87 -4.06 -4.17
C PHE A 82 1.54 -3.46 -2.94
N VAL A 83 2.17 -4.30 -2.13
CA VAL A 83 2.85 -3.88 -0.91
C VAL A 83 4.31 -3.58 -1.20
N GLY A 84 4.77 -2.40 -0.78
CA GLY A 84 6.15 -1.98 -0.85
C GLY A 84 6.73 -1.72 0.54
N ARG A 85 8.06 -1.80 0.66
CA ARG A 85 8.78 -1.35 1.85
C ARG A 85 9.42 0.01 1.61
N GLY A 86 9.38 0.87 2.61
CA GLY A 86 10.03 2.17 2.54
C GLY A 86 9.62 3.08 3.68
N GLU A 87 10.29 4.21 3.76
CA GLU A 87 9.83 5.27 4.65
C GLU A 87 8.62 5.94 4.01
N VAL A 88 7.51 5.91 4.73
CA VAL A 88 6.27 6.54 4.31
C VAL A 88 6.01 7.72 5.22
N GLU A 89 5.72 8.84 4.60
CA GLU A 89 5.30 10.04 5.29
C GLU A 89 3.98 10.50 4.68
N VAL A 90 2.98 10.64 5.51
CA VAL A 90 1.69 11.18 5.09
C VAL A 90 1.64 12.65 5.48
N LEU A 91 1.51 13.50 4.48
CA LEU A 91 1.27 14.92 4.67
C LEU A 91 -0.17 15.21 4.31
N ALA A 92 -0.96 15.59 5.29
CA ALA A 92 -2.34 15.95 5.09
C ALA A 92 -2.58 17.43 5.40
N ARG A 93 -3.54 18.01 4.71
CA ARG A 93 -3.99 19.38 4.90
C ARG A 93 -5.42 19.39 5.42
N ASP A 94 -5.63 20.10 6.51
CA ASP A 94 -6.97 20.43 7.00
C ASP A 94 -7.17 21.96 7.05
N THR A 95 -8.25 22.41 7.64
CA THR A 95 -8.57 23.86 7.78
C THR A 95 -7.60 24.62 8.72
N THR A 96 -6.81 23.91 9.51
CA THR A 96 -5.84 24.48 10.46
C THR A 96 -4.42 24.53 9.90
N GLY A 97 -4.15 23.81 8.79
CA GLY A 97 -2.84 23.76 8.15
C GLY A 97 -2.45 22.35 7.70
N TYR A 98 -1.14 22.10 7.62
CA TYR A 98 -0.60 20.80 7.30
C TYR A 98 -0.22 20.05 8.57
N TRP A 99 -0.53 18.76 8.60
CA TRP A 99 -0.03 17.87 9.63
C TRP A 99 0.63 16.65 8.97
N ARG A 100 1.59 16.07 9.68
CA ARG A 100 2.46 15.01 9.18
C ARG A 100 2.37 13.80 10.09
N VAL A 101 2.13 12.63 9.49
CA VAL A 101 2.13 11.36 10.21
C VAL A 101 3.25 10.49 9.63
N LYS A 102 4.13 10.02 10.51
CA LYS A 102 5.11 8.98 10.18
C LYS A 102 4.75 7.74 11.00
N PRO A 103 4.74 6.55 10.39
CA PRO A 103 4.65 5.31 11.14
C PRO A 103 5.85 5.23 12.09
N GLU A 104 5.60 4.95 13.36
CA GLU A 104 6.69 4.71 14.30
C GLU A 104 7.45 3.45 13.88
N LYS A 105 8.73 3.60 13.60
CA LYS A 105 9.65 2.47 13.49
C LYS A 105 9.73 1.86 14.88
N ASN A 106 9.24 0.66 15.01
CA ASN A 106 9.02 -0.11 16.22
C ASN A 106 10.08 0.16 17.31
N PRO A 107 9.79 0.93 18.34
CA PRO A 107 10.74 1.16 19.44
C PRO A 107 10.74 0.03 20.47
N CYS A 108 9.81 -0.91 20.39
CA CYS A 108 9.71 -2.00 21.35
C CYS A 108 9.89 -3.35 20.68
N PRO A 109 10.93 -4.12 21.01
CA PRO A 109 10.91 -5.53 20.66
C PRO A 109 9.70 -6.15 21.37
N VAL A 110 8.72 -6.55 20.60
CA VAL A 110 7.65 -7.40 21.11
C VAL A 110 8.35 -8.64 21.63
N ARG A 111 8.39 -8.78 22.96
CA ARG A 111 8.78 -10.05 23.56
C ARG A 111 7.82 -11.07 22.97
N SER A 112 8.36 -11.92 22.13
CA SER A 112 7.66 -13.16 21.80
C SER A 112 7.19 -13.75 23.11
N PRO A 113 5.89 -14.05 23.30
CA PRO A 113 5.49 -14.86 24.43
C PRO A 113 6.38 -16.09 24.37
N GLY A 114 7.25 -16.26 25.39
CA GLY A 114 8.14 -17.38 25.44
C GLY A 114 7.31 -18.61 25.14
N ARG A 115 7.77 -19.47 24.24
CA ARG A 115 7.16 -20.78 24.05
C ARG A 115 7.18 -21.42 25.44
N GLY A 116 6.01 -21.43 26.06
CA GLY A 116 5.82 -22.22 27.24
C GLY A 116 6.18 -23.65 26.85
N SER A 117 7.33 -24.12 27.32
CA SER A 117 7.62 -25.55 27.26
C SER A 117 6.54 -26.23 28.08
N LEU A 118 5.72 -26.95 27.39
CA LEU A 118 4.94 -28.00 28.01
C LEU A 118 5.89 -29.13 28.44
#